data_7583bc9b55ab86b075fcec443ab78c85
#
_entry.id   7583bc9b55ab86b075fcec443ab78c85
#
_cell.length_a   1.000
_cell.length_b   1.000
_cell.length_c   1.000
_cell.angle_alpha   90.00
_cell.angle_beta   90.00
_cell.angle_gamma   90.00
#
_symmetry.space_group_name_H-M   'P 1'
#
loop_
_entity.id
_entity.type
_entity.pdbx_description
1 polymer ?
#
loop_
_entity_poly.entity_id
_entity_poly.type
_entity_poly.pdbx_seq_one_letter_code
_entity_poly.pdbx_strand_id
1 'polypeptide(L)'
;LAVPALAEGVRDANAAYNELLAGFNGKYPDEYAGAYVDTSDGDKLCILLTERHADTAAKLGAAQDKMLAHISAAYRDDVKFKTAKYSYNELLAAHDTASELLKDKGYGLSYVGINDMNNVVDVGIIPADHAAAAAFVQADAALSGLPLCVTAAERLSQLGGESPAAMPQAGGGAIIPLAAALLICGAMLGAAALKRKR
;
A
#
# COMPACT_ATOMS: atom_id res chain seq x y z
N LEU A 1 -5.26 38.45 -4.55
CA LEU A 1 -5.20 37.17 -5.26
C LEU A 1 -5.64 36.09 -4.29
N ALA A 2 -6.88 35.56 -4.48
CA ALA A 2 -7.40 34.47 -3.67
C ALA A 2 -6.69 33.17 -4.08
N VAL A 3 -6.07 32.50 -3.14
CA VAL A 3 -5.57 31.13 -3.32
C VAL A 3 -6.81 30.22 -3.40
N PRO A 4 -6.93 29.38 -4.44
CA PRO A 4 -8.14 28.57 -4.63
C PRO A 4 -8.34 27.57 -3.47
N ALA A 5 -9.60 27.41 -3.06
CA ALA A 5 -10.08 26.55 -1.97
C ALA A 5 -9.73 25.04 -2.12
N LEU A 6 -9.16 24.63 -3.25
CA LEU A 6 -8.65 23.27 -3.52
C LEU A 6 -7.48 22.83 -2.62
N ALA A 7 -6.91 23.75 -1.82
CA ALA A 7 -5.77 23.45 -0.97
C ALA A 7 -6.16 23.03 0.47
N GLU A 8 -7.39 23.27 0.91
CA GLU A 8 -7.79 22.97 2.30
C GLU A 8 -8.08 21.47 2.51
N GLY A 9 -8.89 20.84 1.68
CA GLY A 9 -9.24 19.43 1.85
C GLY A 9 -8.04 18.47 1.83
N VAL A 10 -7.07 18.68 0.92
CA VAL A 10 -5.82 17.86 0.90
C VAL A 10 -5.00 18.06 2.17
N ARG A 11 -4.99 19.27 2.73
CA ARG A 11 -4.26 19.56 3.98
C ARG A 11 -4.88 18.85 5.15
N ASP A 12 -6.19 18.82 5.24
CA ASP A 12 -6.93 18.21 6.35
C ASP A 12 -6.83 16.67 6.30
N ALA A 13 -6.92 16.06 5.12
CA ALA A 13 -6.69 14.64 4.95
C ALA A 13 -5.24 14.22 5.29
N ASN A 14 -4.25 15.00 4.89
CA ASN A 14 -2.86 14.75 5.24
C ASN A 14 -2.59 14.96 6.74
N ALA A 15 -3.23 15.96 7.36
CA ALA A 15 -3.13 16.16 8.81
C ALA A 15 -3.73 14.97 9.57
N ALA A 16 -4.92 14.52 9.18
CA ALA A 16 -5.55 13.33 9.73
C ALA A 16 -4.68 12.07 9.58
N TYR A 17 -4.06 11.88 8.39
CA TYR A 17 -3.13 10.78 8.13
C TYR A 17 -1.92 10.80 9.06
N ASN A 18 -1.30 11.97 9.23
CA ASN A 18 -0.14 12.14 10.10
C ASN A 18 -0.50 11.89 11.58
N GLU A 19 -1.65 12.36 12.05
CA GLU A 19 -2.13 12.09 13.41
C GLU A 19 -2.38 10.60 13.63
N LEU A 20 -3.00 9.92 12.66
CA LEU A 20 -3.25 8.48 12.71
C LEU A 20 -1.94 7.69 12.87
N LEU A 21 -0.95 7.96 12.01
CA LEU A 21 0.34 7.27 12.06
C LEU A 21 1.13 7.60 13.33
N ALA A 22 1.11 8.85 13.77
CA ALA A 22 1.74 9.26 15.03
C ALA A 22 1.12 8.54 16.22
N GLY A 23 -0.21 8.36 16.21
CA GLY A 23 -0.95 7.62 17.26
C GLY A 23 -0.58 6.14 17.32
N PHE A 24 -0.23 5.52 16.21
CA PHE A 24 0.25 4.14 16.19
C PHE A 24 1.66 3.98 16.77
N ASN A 25 2.46 5.03 16.71
CA ASN A 25 3.85 5.01 17.20
C ASN A 25 4.66 3.80 16.70
N GLY A 26 4.50 3.47 15.42
CA GLY A 26 5.16 2.34 14.74
C GLY A 26 4.60 0.95 15.08
N LYS A 27 3.49 0.87 15.84
CA LYS A 27 2.81 -0.38 16.18
C LYS A 27 1.41 -0.40 15.59
N TYR A 28 1.31 -0.93 14.39
CA TYR A 28 0.04 -0.97 13.66
C TYR A 28 -0.93 -1.98 14.28
N PRO A 29 -2.20 -1.58 14.56
CA PRO A 29 -3.22 -2.52 15.02
C PRO A 29 -3.54 -3.55 13.94
N ASP A 30 -3.97 -4.76 14.33
CA ASP A 30 -4.34 -5.82 13.38
C ASP A 30 -5.58 -5.47 12.55
N GLU A 31 -6.40 -4.56 13.02
CA GLU A 31 -7.54 -4.03 12.29
C GLU A 31 -7.13 -3.08 11.15
N TYR A 32 -5.95 -2.47 11.24
CA TYR A 32 -5.46 -1.51 10.25
C TYR A 32 -4.86 -2.23 9.04
N ALA A 33 -5.32 -1.87 7.84
CA ALA A 33 -4.90 -2.46 6.58
C ALA A 33 -4.16 -1.47 5.66
N GLY A 34 -4.02 -0.21 6.08
CA GLY A 34 -3.39 0.87 5.33
C GLY A 34 -4.26 2.12 5.27
N ALA A 35 -3.74 3.20 4.71
CA ALA A 35 -4.50 4.41 4.46
C ALA A 35 -3.91 5.23 3.31
N TYR A 36 -4.77 5.95 2.58
CA TYR A 36 -4.36 6.84 1.50
C TYR A 36 -5.31 8.03 1.37
N VAL A 37 -4.84 9.12 0.77
CA VAL A 37 -5.72 10.26 0.44
C VAL A 37 -6.38 9.99 -0.91
N ASP A 38 -7.71 9.93 -0.90
CA ASP A 38 -8.51 9.70 -2.11
C ASP A 38 -8.90 11.04 -2.74
N THR A 39 -8.13 11.44 -3.74
CA THR A 39 -8.34 12.70 -4.47
C THR A 39 -9.54 12.66 -5.41
N SER A 40 -10.06 11.46 -5.71
CA SER A 40 -11.23 11.30 -6.58
C SER A 40 -12.55 11.56 -5.83
N ASP A 41 -12.51 11.61 -4.50
CA ASP A 41 -13.69 11.80 -3.63
C ASP A 41 -13.43 12.91 -2.60
N GLY A 42 -13.10 14.11 -3.11
CA GLY A 42 -12.98 15.31 -2.30
C GLY A 42 -11.80 15.34 -1.35
N ASP A 43 -10.67 14.72 -1.74
CA ASP A 43 -9.43 14.71 -0.95
C ASP A 43 -9.59 14.14 0.47
N LYS A 44 -10.37 13.07 0.62
CA LYS A 44 -10.62 12.43 1.92
C LYS A 44 -9.54 11.42 2.29
N LEU A 45 -9.23 11.32 3.59
CA LEU A 45 -8.44 10.21 4.11
C LEU A 45 -9.25 8.92 4.08
N CYS A 46 -8.84 7.97 3.26
CA CYS A 46 -9.42 6.64 3.21
C CYS A 46 -8.60 5.70 4.10
N ILE A 47 -9.18 5.23 5.21
CA ILE A 47 -8.56 4.24 6.09
C ILE A 47 -9.11 2.86 5.73
N LEU A 48 -8.20 1.92 5.50
CA LEU A 48 -8.54 0.52 5.21
C LEU A 48 -8.56 -0.28 6.52
N LEU A 49 -9.64 -1.05 6.71
CA LEU A 49 -9.81 -1.98 7.81
C LEU A 49 -9.80 -3.42 7.30
N THR A 50 -9.17 -4.32 8.02
CA THR A 50 -9.15 -5.74 7.61
C THR A 50 -10.55 -6.34 7.65
N GLU A 51 -10.91 -7.09 6.61
CA GLU A 51 -12.23 -7.75 6.49
C GLU A 51 -12.56 -8.60 7.72
N ARG A 52 -11.58 -9.32 8.27
CA ARG A 52 -11.75 -10.18 9.47
C ARG A 52 -12.12 -9.41 10.75
N HIS A 53 -11.81 -8.10 10.79
CA HIS A 53 -12.15 -7.22 11.90
C HIS A 53 -13.28 -6.25 11.57
N ALA A 54 -13.91 -6.40 10.41
CA ALA A 54 -15.03 -5.60 9.93
C ALA A 54 -16.18 -6.45 9.38
N ASP A 55 -16.21 -7.76 9.70
CA ASP A 55 -17.17 -8.75 9.21
C ASP A 55 -18.58 -8.61 9.80
N THR A 56 -18.72 -7.83 10.88
CA THR A 56 -20.01 -7.46 11.49
C THR A 56 -20.06 -5.96 11.77
N ALA A 57 -21.27 -5.40 11.82
CA ALA A 57 -21.46 -3.97 12.11
C ALA A 57 -20.83 -3.54 13.45
N ALA A 58 -20.86 -4.41 14.46
CA ALA A 58 -20.27 -4.14 15.77
C ALA A 58 -18.75 -4.11 15.70
N LYS A 59 -18.10 -5.05 15.01
CA LYS A 59 -16.65 -5.07 14.82
C LYS A 59 -16.20 -3.91 13.95
N LEU A 60 -16.92 -3.62 12.86
CA LEU A 60 -16.65 -2.47 12.01
C LEU A 60 -16.67 -1.18 12.82
N GLY A 61 -17.72 -0.93 13.60
CA GLY A 61 -17.82 0.26 14.45
C GLY A 61 -16.66 0.35 15.44
N ALA A 62 -16.35 -0.73 16.15
CA ALA A 62 -15.22 -0.75 17.09
C ALA A 62 -13.86 -0.47 16.43
N ALA A 63 -13.63 -1.01 15.24
CA ALA A 63 -12.41 -0.76 14.48
C ALA A 63 -12.34 0.71 14.00
N GLN A 64 -13.45 1.28 13.53
CA GLN A 64 -13.54 2.70 13.15
C GLN A 64 -13.25 3.60 14.34
N ASP A 65 -13.91 3.36 15.48
CA ASP A 65 -13.71 4.15 16.70
C ASP A 65 -12.23 4.10 17.16
N LYS A 66 -11.60 2.95 17.05
CA LYS A 66 -10.17 2.77 17.38
C LYS A 66 -9.27 3.62 16.50
N MET A 67 -9.53 3.69 15.19
CA MET A 67 -8.77 4.55 14.27
C MET A 67 -9.04 6.02 14.54
N LEU A 68 -10.31 6.40 14.70
CA LEU A 68 -10.71 7.79 14.97
C LEU A 68 -10.23 8.32 16.31
N ALA A 69 -9.93 7.45 17.28
CA ALA A 69 -9.33 7.86 18.56
C ALA A 69 -7.98 8.54 18.39
N HIS A 70 -7.25 8.27 17.30
CA HIS A 70 -5.96 8.88 16.97
C HIS A 70 -6.09 10.18 16.17
N ILE A 71 -7.29 10.51 15.69
CA ILE A 71 -7.54 11.64 14.81
C ILE A 71 -8.35 12.70 15.58
N SER A 72 -7.89 13.94 15.57
CA SER A 72 -8.60 15.05 16.17
C SER A 72 -10.00 15.26 15.57
N ALA A 73 -10.94 15.75 16.39
CA ALA A 73 -12.32 15.93 15.94
C ALA A 73 -12.44 16.84 14.71
N ALA A 74 -11.51 17.77 14.54
CA ALA A 74 -11.52 18.71 13.41
C ALA A 74 -11.38 18.04 12.04
N TYR A 75 -10.76 16.84 11.96
CA TYR A 75 -10.47 16.17 10.69
C TYR A 75 -11.32 14.92 10.45
N ARG A 76 -12.17 14.52 11.41
CA ARG A 76 -12.95 13.27 11.31
C ARG A 76 -13.97 13.25 10.18
N ASP A 77 -14.49 14.40 9.80
CA ASP A 77 -15.45 14.53 8.70
C ASP A 77 -14.82 14.26 7.32
N ASP A 78 -13.50 14.35 7.24
CA ASP A 78 -12.71 14.06 6.04
C ASP A 78 -12.13 12.64 6.03
N VAL A 79 -12.59 11.79 6.95
CA VAL A 79 -12.22 10.37 7.02
C VAL A 79 -13.32 9.49 6.46
N LYS A 80 -12.93 8.53 5.65
CA LYS A 80 -13.80 7.43 5.22
C LYS A 80 -13.13 6.08 5.44
N PHE A 81 -13.92 5.03 5.50
CA PHE A 81 -13.46 3.68 5.72
C PHE A 81 -13.82 2.77 4.57
N LYS A 82 -12.89 1.88 4.23
CA LYS A 82 -13.10 0.75 3.32
C LYS A 82 -12.55 -0.51 3.99
N THR A 83 -12.94 -1.67 3.49
CA THR A 83 -12.34 -2.93 3.92
C THR A 83 -11.29 -3.42 2.94
N ALA A 84 -10.31 -4.17 3.45
CA ALA A 84 -9.24 -4.78 2.69
C ALA A 84 -8.88 -6.15 3.27
N LYS A 85 -8.28 -6.98 2.46
CA LYS A 85 -8.02 -8.39 2.80
C LYS A 85 -6.88 -8.55 3.81
N TYR A 86 -5.77 -7.84 3.59
CA TYR A 86 -4.55 -7.98 4.37
C TYR A 86 -4.36 -6.83 5.33
N SER A 87 -3.92 -7.13 6.57
CA SER A 87 -3.51 -6.08 7.51
C SER A 87 -2.21 -5.42 7.06
N TYR A 88 -1.95 -4.24 7.55
CA TYR A 88 -0.69 -3.55 7.26
C TYR A 88 0.53 -4.32 7.75
N ASN A 89 0.41 -5.04 8.89
CA ASN A 89 1.47 -5.92 9.40
C ASN A 89 1.74 -7.10 8.44
N GLU A 90 0.70 -7.67 7.81
CA GLU A 90 0.87 -8.72 6.80
C GLU A 90 1.55 -8.18 5.54
N LEU A 91 1.20 -6.95 5.13
CA LEU A 91 1.88 -6.30 4.00
C LEU A 91 3.34 -5.98 4.31
N LEU A 92 3.67 -5.52 5.52
CA LEU A 92 5.05 -5.31 5.94
C LEU A 92 5.86 -6.61 5.92
N ALA A 93 5.32 -7.69 6.48
CA ALA A 93 5.97 -9.00 6.45
C ALA A 93 6.19 -9.52 5.02
N ALA A 94 5.19 -9.32 4.14
CA ALA A 94 5.30 -9.66 2.72
C ALA A 94 6.36 -8.81 1.99
N HIS A 95 6.41 -7.50 2.28
CA HIS A 95 7.42 -6.59 1.76
C HIS A 95 8.83 -7.04 2.12
N ASP A 96 9.08 -7.35 3.40
CA ASP A 96 10.40 -7.75 3.88
C ASP A 96 10.82 -9.09 3.27
N THR A 97 9.92 -10.09 3.28
CA THR A 97 10.16 -11.40 2.68
C THR A 97 10.48 -11.31 1.19
N ALA A 98 9.69 -10.53 0.43
CA ALA A 98 9.93 -10.37 -1.00
C ALA A 98 11.25 -9.63 -1.27
N SER A 99 11.54 -8.58 -0.51
CA SER A 99 12.77 -7.80 -0.64
C SER A 99 14.01 -8.65 -0.41
N GLU A 100 14.02 -9.47 0.65
CA GLU A 100 15.12 -10.37 0.98
C GLU A 100 15.32 -11.44 -0.11
N LEU A 101 14.26 -12.23 -0.38
CA LEU A 101 14.40 -13.38 -1.26
C LEU A 101 14.74 -13.00 -2.71
N LEU A 102 14.14 -11.93 -3.24
CA LEU A 102 14.42 -11.47 -4.59
C LEU A 102 15.83 -10.88 -4.71
N LYS A 103 16.31 -10.19 -3.68
CA LYS A 103 17.68 -9.66 -3.61
C LYS A 103 18.70 -10.78 -3.51
N ASP A 104 18.47 -11.78 -2.68
CA ASP A 104 19.36 -12.94 -2.52
C ASP A 104 19.48 -13.78 -3.80
N LYS A 105 18.43 -13.83 -4.61
CA LYS A 105 18.46 -14.44 -5.94
C LYS A 105 19.17 -13.59 -7.00
N GLY A 106 19.53 -12.36 -6.67
CA GLY A 106 20.26 -11.46 -7.56
C GLY A 106 19.41 -10.78 -8.62
N TYR A 107 18.07 -10.80 -8.48
CA TYR A 107 17.21 -10.06 -9.40
C TYR A 107 17.38 -8.55 -9.24
N GLY A 108 17.40 -7.83 -10.35
CA GLY A 108 17.50 -6.38 -10.36
C GLY A 108 16.21 -5.73 -9.88
N LEU A 109 16.13 -5.44 -8.58
CA LEU A 109 15.03 -4.68 -7.99
C LEU A 109 15.14 -3.20 -8.37
N SER A 110 14.03 -2.64 -8.85
CA SER A 110 13.86 -1.20 -9.01
C SER A 110 13.27 -0.59 -7.73
N TYR A 111 12.23 -1.22 -7.20
CA TYR A 111 11.63 -0.87 -5.91
C TYR A 111 10.85 -2.06 -5.33
N VAL A 112 10.61 -2.01 -4.02
CA VAL A 112 9.57 -2.77 -3.33
C VAL A 112 8.82 -1.78 -2.46
N GLY A 113 7.50 -1.81 -2.45
CA GLY A 113 6.69 -0.85 -1.70
C GLY A 113 5.28 -1.36 -1.41
N ILE A 114 4.69 -0.89 -0.32
CA ILE A 114 3.30 -1.17 0.00
C ILE A 114 2.41 -0.23 -0.80
N ASN A 115 1.44 -0.79 -1.50
CA ASN A 115 0.39 -0.07 -2.21
C ASN A 115 -0.90 -0.15 -1.39
N ASP A 116 -1.11 0.86 -0.55
CA ASP A 116 -2.27 0.91 0.34
C ASP A 116 -3.59 0.87 -0.44
N MET A 117 -3.67 1.59 -1.57
CA MET A 117 -4.91 1.65 -2.37
C MET A 117 -5.35 0.29 -2.88
N ASN A 118 -4.40 -0.57 -3.29
CA ASN A 118 -4.66 -1.90 -3.82
C ASN A 118 -4.48 -3.00 -2.76
N ASN A 119 -4.02 -2.66 -1.56
CA ASN A 119 -3.74 -3.57 -0.45
C ASN A 119 -2.84 -4.74 -0.86
N VAL A 120 -1.73 -4.40 -1.54
CA VAL A 120 -0.71 -5.34 -2.02
C VAL A 120 0.69 -4.76 -1.82
N VAL A 121 1.70 -5.59 -2.01
CA VAL A 121 3.09 -5.16 -2.13
C VAL A 121 3.47 -5.11 -3.61
N ASP A 122 3.76 -3.93 -4.10
CA ASP A 122 4.27 -3.72 -5.46
C ASP A 122 5.78 -4.00 -5.51
N VAL A 123 6.18 -4.86 -6.45
CA VAL A 123 7.57 -5.24 -6.69
C VAL A 123 7.95 -4.85 -8.10
N GLY A 124 8.76 -3.81 -8.25
CA GLY A 124 9.33 -3.38 -9.52
C GLY A 124 10.63 -4.10 -9.81
N ILE A 125 10.68 -4.83 -10.92
CA ILE A 125 11.86 -5.59 -11.39
C ILE A 125 12.34 -4.98 -12.70
N ILE A 126 13.65 -4.83 -12.88
CA ILE A 126 14.19 -4.37 -14.17
C ILE A 126 13.72 -5.31 -15.30
N PRO A 127 13.45 -4.78 -16.52
CA PRO A 127 12.83 -5.55 -17.59
C PRO A 127 13.58 -6.84 -17.95
N ALA A 128 14.92 -6.84 -17.87
CA ALA A 128 15.73 -8.01 -18.17
C ALA A 128 15.46 -9.22 -17.26
N ASP A 129 15.11 -8.97 -15.99
CA ASP A 129 14.92 -10.01 -14.97
C ASP A 129 13.44 -10.30 -14.69
N HIS A 130 12.52 -9.46 -15.19
CA HIS A 130 11.11 -9.49 -14.82
C HIS A 130 10.46 -10.88 -15.03
N ALA A 131 10.64 -11.50 -16.19
CA ALA A 131 10.01 -12.79 -16.49
C ALA A 131 10.51 -13.89 -15.54
N ALA A 132 11.82 -13.92 -15.26
CA ALA A 132 12.42 -14.90 -14.36
C ALA A 132 12.01 -14.68 -12.90
N ALA A 133 11.97 -13.42 -12.45
CA ALA A 133 11.53 -13.05 -11.11
C ALA A 133 10.04 -13.36 -10.88
N ALA A 134 9.18 -13.07 -11.84
CA ALA A 134 7.75 -13.39 -11.78
C ALA A 134 7.52 -14.90 -11.69
N ALA A 135 8.24 -15.71 -12.49
CA ALA A 135 8.19 -17.16 -12.41
C ALA A 135 8.70 -17.68 -11.05
N PHE A 136 9.75 -17.11 -10.53
CA PHE A 136 10.29 -17.45 -9.20
C PHE A 136 9.27 -17.16 -8.10
N VAL A 137 8.66 -15.96 -8.09
CA VAL A 137 7.63 -15.60 -7.10
C VAL A 137 6.45 -16.57 -7.11
N GLN A 138 6.03 -17.05 -8.28
CA GLN A 138 4.95 -18.02 -8.40
C GLN A 138 5.34 -19.43 -7.93
N ALA A 139 6.58 -19.83 -8.09
CA ALA A 139 7.07 -21.16 -7.77
C ALA A 139 7.57 -21.30 -6.33
N ASP A 140 8.03 -20.22 -5.72
CA ASP A 140 8.59 -20.24 -4.37
C ASP A 140 7.49 -20.32 -3.31
N ALA A 141 7.61 -21.28 -2.39
CA ALA A 141 6.58 -21.54 -1.38
C ALA A 141 6.41 -20.38 -0.37
N ALA A 142 7.47 -19.58 -0.15
CA ALA A 142 7.39 -18.44 0.75
C ALA A 142 6.78 -17.21 0.09
N LEU A 143 6.78 -17.12 -1.24
CA LEU A 143 6.30 -15.96 -1.99
C LEU A 143 4.94 -16.15 -2.65
N SER A 144 4.62 -17.36 -3.12
CA SER A 144 3.44 -17.63 -3.95
C SER A 144 2.09 -17.37 -3.26
N GLY A 145 2.08 -17.32 -1.92
CA GLY A 145 0.88 -17.00 -1.12
C GLY A 145 0.79 -15.55 -0.65
N LEU A 146 1.82 -14.74 -0.91
CA LEU A 146 1.88 -13.36 -0.45
C LEU A 146 1.14 -12.41 -1.40
N PRO A 147 0.66 -11.27 -0.90
CA PRO A 147 -0.03 -10.25 -1.71
C PRO A 147 0.96 -9.42 -2.55
N LEU A 148 1.64 -10.07 -3.50
CA LEU A 148 2.65 -9.44 -4.34
C LEU A 148 2.10 -9.10 -5.73
N CYS A 149 2.40 -7.90 -6.22
CA CYS A 149 2.19 -7.46 -7.59
C CYS A 149 3.56 -7.20 -8.23
N VAL A 150 4.01 -8.12 -9.10
CA VAL A 150 5.32 -8.03 -9.75
C VAL A 150 5.16 -7.37 -11.11
N THR A 151 5.89 -6.27 -11.33
CA THR A 151 5.82 -5.48 -12.56
C THR A 151 7.21 -5.21 -13.12
N ALA A 152 7.32 -5.04 -14.44
CA ALA A 152 8.55 -4.54 -15.05
C ALA A 152 8.66 -3.03 -14.76
N ALA A 153 9.81 -2.62 -14.24
CA ALA A 153 10.07 -1.22 -13.92
C ALA A 153 11.52 -0.85 -14.25
N GLU A 154 11.70 0.28 -14.91
CA GLU A 154 13.03 0.82 -15.15
C GLU A 154 13.73 1.09 -13.81
N ARG A 155 15.05 0.88 -13.77
CA ARG A 155 15.84 1.23 -12.59
C ARG A 155 15.71 2.74 -12.36
N LEU A 156 15.26 3.12 -11.17
CA LEU A 156 15.28 4.51 -10.77
C LEU A 156 16.73 4.99 -10.78
N SER A 157 17.13 5.67 -11.84
CA SER A 157 18.42 6.37 -11.88
C SER A 157 18.33 7.45 -10.81
N GLN A 158 19.17 7.37 -9.80
CA GLN A 158 19.41 8.52 -8.94
C GLN A 158 19.86 9.65 -9.88
N LEU A 159 18.97 10.60 -10.12
CA LEU A 159 19.36 11.89 -10.70
C LEU A 159 20.46 12.42 -9.77
N GLY A 160 21.70 12.46 -10.30
CA GLY A 160 22.90 12.78 -9.53
C GLY A 160 22.72 14.05 -8.72
N GLY A 161 22.54 13.88 -7.44
CA GLY A 161 22.61 14.89 -6.41
C GLY A 161 23.40 14.28 -5.28
N GLU A 162 24.46 14.95 -4.87
CA GLU A 162 25.26 14.61 -3.70
C GLU A 162 24.36 14.21 -2.54
N SER A 163 24.74 13.11 -1.88
CA SER A 163 24.09 12.61 -0.67
C SER A 163 23.85 13.77 0.30
N PRO A 164 22.61 14.18 0.57
CA PRO A 164 22.38 15.07 1.69
C PRO A 164 22.65 14.28 2.96
N ALA A 165 23.56 14.78 3.77
CA ALA A 165 23.81 14.26 5.10
C ALA A 165 22.47 14.10 5.84
N ALA A 166 22.27 12.91 6.41
CA ALA A 166 21.25 12.52 7.39
C ALA A 166 19.87 13.18 7.19
N MET A 167 18.99 12.47 6.50
CA MET A 167 17.56 12.81 6.56
C MET A 167 17.03 12.61 7.97
N PRO A 168 16.30 13.58 8.53
CA PRO A 168 15.43 13.31 9.65
C PRO A 168 14.32 12.36 9.18
N GLN A 169 14.08 11.29 9.94
CA GLN A 169 12.93 10.43 9.74
C GLN A 169 11.65 11.24 9.94
N ALA A 170 11.05 11.66 8.86
CA ALA A 170 9.69 12.14 8.82
C ALA A 170 9.04 11.49 7.60
N GLY A 171 8.08 10.61 7.84
CA GLY A 171 7.27 10.00 6.81
C GLY A 171 6.58 11.08 5.99
N GLY A 172 6.97 11.18 4.75
CA GLY A 172 6.34 12.03 3.75
C GLY A 172 6.41 11.26 2.44
N GLY A 173 5.32 10.59 2.10
CA GLY A 173 5.17 9.95 0.80
C GLY A 173 5.29 10.99 -0.30
N ALA A 174 6.41 11.00 -1.00
CA ALA A 174 6.55 11.75 -2.23
C ALA A 174 5.57 11.18 -3.24
N ILE A 175 4.56 11.96 -3.62
CA ILE A 175 3.70 11.68 -4.76
C ILE A 175 4.58 11.79 -6.01
N ILE A 176 5.05 10.64 -6.51
CA ILE A 176 5.62 10.55 -7.84
C ILE A 176 4.42 10.46 -8.79
N PRO A 177 4.27 11.38 -9.76
CA PRO A 177 3.23 11.23 -10.76
C PRO A 177 3.55 9.99 -11.60
N LEU A 178 2.81 8.93 -11.38
CA LEU A 178 2.87 7.70 -12.17
C LEU A 178 2.25 7.98 -13.53
N ALA A 179 3.08 8.37 -14.50
CA ALA A 179 2.68 8.35 -15.90
C ALA A 179 2.53 6.90 -16.33
N ALA A 180 1.28 6.50 -16.52
CA ALA A 180 0.81 5.39 -17.35
C ALA A 180 1.66 4.10 -17.35
N ALA A 181 1.60 3.32 -16.28
CA ALA A 181 1.77 1.87 -16.38
C ALA A 181 0.37 1.25 -16.43
N LEU A 182 -0.05 0.82 -17.60
CA LEU A 182 -1.30 0.10 -17.82
C LEU A 182 -1.34 -1.12 -16.90
N LEU A 183 -2.23 -1.07 -15.92
CA LEU A 183 -2.58 -2.19 -15.03
C LEU A 183 -3.10 -3.37 -15.87
N ILE A 184 -2.30 -4.40 -16.02
CA ILE A 184 -2.76 -5.75 -16.32
C ILE A 184 -2.55 -6.59 -15.06
N CYS A 185 -3.24 -6.25 -14.00
CA CYS A 185 -3.39 -7.06 -12.79
C CYS A 185 -4.84 -7.58 -12.68
N GLY A 186 -5.39 -8.07 -13.77
CA GLY A 186 -6.78 -8.50 -13.77
C GLY A 186 -7.09 -9.58 -14.79
N ALA A 187 -6.54 -10.79 -14.68
CA ALA A 187 -7.12 -12.00 -15.28
C ALA A 187 -6.23 -13.24 -15.08
N MET A 188 -6.07 -13.73 -13.86
CA MET A 188 -5.63 -15.11 -13.61
C MET A 188 -6.31 -15.73 -12.39
N LEU A 189 -7.59 -15.42 -12.18
CA LEU A 189 -8.46 -16.17 -11.27
C LEU A 189 -9.65 -16.72 -12.06
N GLY A 190 -9.43 -17.82 -12.81
CA GLY A 190 -10.56 -18.41 -13.53
C GLY A 190 -10.23 -19.54 -14.48
N ALA A 191 -9.38 -20.51 -14.12
CA ALA A 191 -9.26 -21.72 -14.92
C ALA A 191 -8.77 -22.95 -14.14
N ALA A 192 -9.36 -23.24 -13.00
CA ALA A 192 -9.11 -24.51 -12.30
C ALA A 192 -10.36 -25.06 -11.64
N ALA A 193 -11.51 -25.08 -12.32
CA ALA A 193 -12.66 -25.81 -11.87
C ALA A 193 -13.54 -26.25 -13.04
N LEU A 194 -13.05 -27.16 -13.89
CA LEU A 194 -13.93 -27.97 -14.74
C LEU A 194 -13.16 -29.18 -15.33
N LYS A 195 -12.87 -30.18 -14.47
CA LYS A 195 -12.68 -31.56 -14.96
C LYS A 195 -12.83 -32.58 -13.83
N ARG A 196 -14.08 -32.82 -13.44
CA ARG A 196 -14.43 -34.10 -12.82
C ARG A 196 -15.92 -34.37 -12.99
N LYS A 197 -16.27 -35.02 -14.10
CA LYS A 197 -17.39 -35.96 -14.20
C LYS A 197 -17.36 -36.62 -15.60
N ARG A 198 -16.73 -37.77 -15.68
CA ARG A 198 -17.26 -38.96 -16.38
C ARG A 198 -16.48 -40.17 -15.90
#